data_18dded00ef2167706e72b33a0e5abf35
#
_entry.id   18dded00ef2167706e72b33a0e5abf35
#
_cell.length_a   1.000
_cell.length_b   1.000
_cell.length_c   1.000
_cell.angle_alpha   90.00
_cell.angle_beta   90.00
_cell.angle_gamma   90.00
#
_symmetry.space_group_name_H-M   'P 1'
#
loop_
_entity.id
_entity.type
_entity.pdbx_description
1 polymer ?
#
loop_
_entity_poly.entity_id
_entity_poly.type
_entity_poly.pdbx_seq_one_letter_code
_entity_poly.pdbx_strand_id
1 'polypeptide(L)'
;EMCIRDRTVYISVLMSVALSAAEKLFPMSGPLTDQPVLELIFAIAIPGISSAIMFYMGASSGGTDIVAMILKKYTSMNIGTALLAVDLLIAVSACFVFDITTGLFSLCGLFTKTIVIDTAIENINLCKYFTIVCKDPTPICDFIHTELGRSATLFTAEGTYSGQEEYIVLTVMKRSQAVQLRNYIKKVQPQAFMMITNSSEIIGKGFMSYI
;
A
#
# COMPACT_ATOMS: atom_id res chain seq x y z
N GLU A 1 -19.11 8.79 -4.18
CA GLU A 1 -19.37 7.72 -5.17
C GLU A 1 -19.27 8.18 -6.63
N MET A 2 -19.72 9.38 -6.97
CA MET A 2 -19.56 9.92 -8.34
C MET A 2 -18.10 10.03 -8.76
N CYS A 3 -17.22 10.47 -7.87
CA CYS A 3 -15.79 10.65 -8.19
C CYS A 3 -15.06 9.32 -8.48
N ILE A 4 -15.42 8.23 -7.81
CA ILE A 4 -14.84 6.90 -8.05
C ILE A 4 -15.29 6.35 -9.40
N ARG A 5 -16.56 6.47 -9.71
CA ARG A 5 -17.12 6.05 -11.00
C ARG A 5 -16.47 6.79 -12.17
N ASP A 6 -16.35 8.11 -12.07
CA ASP A 6 -15.79 8.92 -13.14
C ASP A 6 -14.29 8.62 -13.36
N ARG A 7 -13.53 8.41 -12.29
CA ARG A 7 -12.13 7.97 -12.37
C ARG A 7 -11.99 6.60 -13.03
N THR A 8 -12.85 5.65 -12.66
CA THR A 8 -12.83 4.30 -13.23
C THR A 8 -13.14 4.32 -14.73
N VAL A 9 -14.16 5.07 -15.16
CA VAL A 9 -14.50 5.21 -16.57
C VAL A 9 -13.34 5.82 -17.36
N TYR A 10 -12.74 6.91 -16.85
CA TYR A 10 -11.61 7.55 -17.49
C TYR A 10 -10.41 6.60 -17.65
N ILE A 11 -10.06 5.87 -16.58
CA ILE A 11 -8.94 4.91 -16.59
C ILE A 11 -9.22 3.76 -17.55
N SER A 12 -10.43 3.21 -17.58
CA SER A 12 -10.79 2.11 -18.48
C SER A 12 -10.68 2.53 -19.95
N VAL A 13 -11.15 3.72 -20.30
CA VAL A 13 -11.03 4.26 -21.67
C VAL A 13 -9.56 4.51 -22.02
N LEU A 14 -8.80 5.16 -21.13
CA LEU A 14 -7.39 5.45 -21.35
C LEU A 14 -6.59 4.15 -21.54
N MET A 15 -6.85 3.15 -20.74
CA MET A 15 -6.19 1.84 -20.81
C MET A 15 -6.50 1.13 -22.14
N SER A 16 -7.76 1.15 -22.58
CA SER A 16 -8.15 0.56 -23.86
C SER A 16 -7.46 1.24 -25.05
N VAL A 17 -7.39 2.57 -25.03
CA VAL A 17 -6.69 3.35 -26.06
C VAL A 17 -5.20 3.08 -26.03
N ALA A 18 -4.58 3.04 -24.84
CA ALA A 18 -3.16 2.80 -24.67
C ALA A 18 -2.77 1.39 -25.15
N LEU A 19 -3.58 0.36 -24.83
CA LEU A 19 -3.37 -1.01 -25.31
C LEU A 19 -3.46 -1.09 -26.83
N SER A 20 -4.50 -0.50 -27.43
CA SER A 20 -4.66 -0.50 -28.89
C SER A 20 -3.52 0.26 -29.59
N ALA A 21 -2.99 1.32 -28.98
CA ALA A 21 -1.83 2.03 -29.51
C ALA A 21 -0.56 1.19 -29.37
N ALA A 22 -0.36 0.53 -28.24
CA ALA A 22 0.80 -0.34 -28.00
C ALA A 22 0.84 -1.53 -28.97
N GLU A 23 -0.29 -2.19 -29.21
CA GLU A 23 -0.40 -3.29 -30.18
C GLU A 23 -0.05 -2.85 -31.63
N LYS A 24 -0.43 -1.62 -32.00
CA LYS A 24 -0.08 -1.08 -33.33
C LYS A 24 1.39 -0.67 -33.44
N LEU A 25 1.99 -0.14 -32.37
CA LEU A 25 3.37 0.31 -32.35
C LEU A 25 4.38 -0.84 -32.20
N PHE A 26 4.00 -1.86 -31.44
CA PHE A 26 4.82 -3.02 -31.11
C PHE A 26 4.04 -4.32 -31.36
N PRO A 27 3.79 -4.70 -32.63
CA PRO A 27 3.10 -5.93 -32.92
C PRO A 27 3.99 -7.11 -32.50
N MET A 28 3.60 -7.80 -31.44
CA MET A 28 4.30 -8.98 -30.93
C MET A 28 3.69 -10.23 -31.55
N SER A 29 4.50 -11.04 -32.20
CA SER A 29 4.07 -12.29 -32.84
C SER A 29 4.28 -13.54 -31.99
N GLY A 30 4.81 -13.40 -30.78
CA GLY A 30 5.07 -14.48 -29.84
C GLY A 30 5.62 -14.03 -28.50
N PRO A 31 5.92 -14.98 -27.59
CA PRO A 31 6.51 -14.68 -26.29
C PRO A 31 7.87 -14.00 -26.44
N LEU A 32 8.24 -13.18 -25.44
CA LEU A 32 9.52 -12.46 -25.42
C LEU A 32 10.70 -13.38 -25.13
N THR A 33 10.47 -14.45 -24.36
CA THR A 33 11.49 -15.40 -23.92
C THR A 33 10.98 -16.84 -24.01
N ASP A 34 11.90 -17.79 -24.08
CA ASP A 34 11.57 -19.23 -24.07
C ASP A 34 11.30 -19.76 -22.64
N GLN A 35 11.19 -18.87 -21.65
CA GLN A 35 11.00 -19.23 -20.24
C GLN A 35 9.63 -18.78 -19.70
N PRO A 36 8.62 -19.65 -19.69
CA PRO A 36 7.25 -19.29 -19.30
C PRO A 36 7.13 -18.72 -17.87
N VAL A 37 7.95 -19.22 -16.94
CA VAL A 37 7.93 -18.76 -15.53
C VAL A 37 8.43 -17.32 -15.42
N LEU A 38 9.47 -16.96 -16.17
CA LEU A 38 9.99 -15.59 -16.16
C LEU A 38 8.96 -14.61 -16.73
N GLU A 39 8.30 -14.97 -17.82
CA GLU A 39 7.23 -14.17 -18.41
C GLU A 39 6.04 -14.01 -17.46
N LEU A 40 5.65 -15.10 -16.79
CA LEU A 40 4.58 -15.09 -15.79
C LEU A 40 4.88 -14.08 -14.66
N ILE A 41 6.10 -14.06 -14.13
CA ILE A 41 6.50 -13.15 -13.07
C ILE A 41 6.30 -11.67 -13.50
N PHE A 42 6.79 -11.31 -14.68
CA PHE A 42 6.67 -9.94 -15.18
C PHE A 42 5.23 -9.59 -15.58
N ALA A 43 4.50 -10.52 -16.18
CA ALA A 43 3.10 -10.35 -16.54
C ALA A 43 2.19 -10.14 -15.33
N ILE A 44 2.60 -10.57 -14.15
CA ILE A 44 1.86 -10.38 -12.90
C ILE A 44 2.36 -9.15 -12.14
N ALA A 45 3.68 -9.00 -12.01
CA ALA A 45 4.27 -7.96 -11.16
C ALA A 45 3.92 -6.54 -11.66
N ILE A 46 4.07 -6.29 -12.95
CA ILE A 46 3.85 -4.95 -13.52
C ILE A 46 2.37 -4.53 -13.42
N PRO A 47 1.40 -5.32 -13.92
CA PRO A 47 -0.01 -4.98 -13.78
C PRO A 47 -0.48 -5.02 -12.32
N GLY A 48 0.07 -5.92 -11.49
CA GLY A 48 -0.26 -5.99 -10.07
C GLY A 48 0.10 -4.72 -9.31
N ILE A 49 1.30 -4.17 -9.51
CA ILE A 49 1.71 -2.90 -8.92
C ILE A 49 0.85 -1.74 -9.46
N SER A 50 0.57 -1.73 -10.76
CA SER A 50 -0.27 -0.71 -11.39
C SER A 50 -1.70 -0.72 -10.81
N SER A 51 -2.29 -1.91 -10.64
CA SER A 51 -3.60 -2.08 -10.00
C SER A 51 -3.59 -1.64 -8.54
N ALA A 52 -2.52 -1.94 -7.79
CA ALA A 52 -2.37 -1.49 -6.41
C ALA A 52 -2.40 0.05 -6.29
N ILE A 53 -1.71 0.75 -7.20
CA ILE A 53 -1.72 2.21 -7.24
C ILE A 53 -3.11 2.74 -7.59
N MET A 54 -3.81 2.13 -8.55
CA MET A 54 -5.19 2.52 -8.89
C MET A 54 -6.15 2.33 -7.72
N PHE A 55 -6.10 1.20 -7.03
CA PHE A 55 -6.91 0.94 -5.84
C PHE A 55 -6.59 1.90 -4.69
N TYR A 56 -5.32 2.24 -4.50
CA TYR A 56 -4.92 3.25 -3.53
C TYR A 56 -5.55 4.62 -3.82
N MET A 57 -5.68 4.98 -5.08
CA MET A 57 -6.33 6.23 -5.52
C MET A 57 -7.86 6.15 -5.54
N GLY A 58 -8.45 5.02 -5.12
CA GLY A 58 -9.88 4.79 -5.16
C GLY A 58 -10.45 4.64 -6.57
N ALA A 59 -9.68 4.06 -7.48
CA ALA A 59 -10.07 3.79 -8.86
C ALA A 59 -9.85 2.32 -9.22
N SER A 60 -10.41 1.86 -10.33
CA SER A 60 -10.22 0.49 -10.83
C SER A 60 -10.06 0.50 -12.35
N SER A 61 -9.53 -0.60 -12.89
CA SER A 61 -9.46 -0.82 -14.34
C SER A 61 -10.81 -1.23 -14.95
N GLY A 62 -11.80 -1.54 -14.13
CA GLY A 62 -13.10 -2.07 -14.54
C GLY A 62 -13.18 -3.60 -14.36
N GLY A 63 -14.24 -4.21 -14.89
CA GLY A 63 -14.42 -5.67 -14.83
C GLY A 63 -14.54 -6.23 -13.40
N THR A 64 -13.81 -7.33 -13.12
CA THR A 64 -13.81 -8.00 -11.80
C THR A 64 -13.28 -7.11 -10.67
N ASP A 65 -12.47 -6.11 -10.97
CA ASP A 65 -11.94 -5.16 -9.99
C ASP A 65 -13.05 -4.39 -9.27
N ILE A 66 -14.13 -4.04 -9.99
CA ILE A 66 -15.30 -3.35 -9.39
C ILE A 66 -15.99 -4.27 -8.39
N VAL A 67 -16.15 -5.56 -8.73
CA VAL A 67 -16.78 -6.55 -7.84
C VAL A 67 -15.92 -6.72 -6.58
N ALA A 68 -14.60 -6.78 -6.72
CA ALA A 68 -13.69 -6.87 -5.59
C ALA A 68 -13.75 -5.62 -4.68
N MET A 69 -13.86 -4.42 -5.25
CA MET A 69 -14.04 -3.18 -4.48
C MET A 69 -15.38 -3.18 -3.72
N ILE A 70 -16.46 -3.68 -4.33
CA ILE A 70 -17.75 -3.84 -3.67
C ILE A 70 -17.62 -4.85 -2.51
N LEU A 71 -16.99 -6.00 -2.76
CA LEU A 71 -16.76 -7.01 -1.74
C LEU A 71 -15.97 -6.45 -0.55
N LYS A 72 -14.88 -5.72 -0.82
CA LYS A 72 -14.11 -5.01 0.22
C LYS A 72 -14.96 -4.03 1.02
N LYS A 73 -15.89 -3.31 0.39
CA LYS A 73 -16.75 -2.34 1.08
C LYS A 73 -17.69 -3.00 2.10
N TYR A 74 -18.15 -4.20 1.80
CA TYR A 74 -19.11 -4.94 2.66
C TYR A 74 -18.43 -5.98 3.57
N THR A 75 -17.13 -6.21 3.41
CA THR A 75 -16.36 -7.17 4.21
C THR A 75 -15.09 -6.52 4.74
N SER A 76 -14.48 -7.12 5.76
CA SER A 76 -13.18 -6.68 6.30
C SER A 76 -11.97 -7.25 5.53
N MET A 77 -12.17 -7.73 4.30
CA MET A 77 -11.11 -8.36 3.51
C MET A 77 -10.19 -7.32 2.88
N ASN A 78 -8.91 -7.67 2.70
CA ASN A 78 -8.00 -6.88 1.88
C ASN A 78 -8.43 -6.91 0.41
N ILE A 79 -8.03 -5.91 -0.37
CA ILE A 79 -8.44 -5.79 -1.76
C ILE A 79 -7.92 -6.94 -2.63
N GLY A 80 -6.68 -7.40 -2.39
CA GLY A 80 -6.11 -8.54 -3.10
C GLY A 80 -6.83 -9.84 -2.79
N THR A 81 -7.20 -10.06 -1.51
CA THR A 81 -8.00 -11.22 -1.12
C THR A 81 -9.41 -11.17 -1.72
N ALA A 82 -10.01 -9.98 -1.82
CA ALA A 82 -11.31 -9.81 -2.50
C ALA A 82 -11.21 -10.11 -3.99
N LEU A 83 -10.13 -9.65 -4.66
CA LEU A 83 -9.83 -10.01 -6.06
C LEU A 83 -9.63 -11.51 -6.24
N LEU A 84 -8.87 -12.14 -5.33
CA LEU A 84 -8.66 -13.58 -5.35
C LEU A 84 -9.99 -14.34 -5.29
N ALA A 85 -10.89 -13.95 -4.40
CA ALA A 85 -12.20 -14.60 -4.26
C ALA A 85 -13.03 -14.52 -5.55
N VAL A 86 -13.02 -13.36 -6.22
CA VAL A 86 -13.75 -13.15 -7.49
C VAL A 86 -13.08 -13.88 -8.65
N ASP A 87 -11.77 -13.71 -8.82
CA ASP A 87 -11.03 -14.26 -9.95
C ASP A 87 -10.81 -15.78 -9.82
N LEU A 88 -10.89 -16.33 -8.60
CA LEU A 88 -10.75 -17.77 -8.36
C LEU A 88 -11.83 -18.59 -9.09
N LEU A 89 -13.06 -18.10 -9.11
CA LEU A 89 -14.16 -18.77 -9.84
C LEU A 89 -13.84 -18.86 -11.33
N ILE A 90 -13.25 -17.80 -11.90
CA ILE A 90 -12.85 -17.74 -13.30
C ILE A 90 -11.65 -18.68 -13.55
N ALA A 91 -10.64 -18.63 -12.67
CA ALA A 91 -9.44 -19.46 -12.80
C ALA A 91 -9.75 -20.95 -12.66
N VAL A 92 -10.65 -21.34 -11.78
CA VAL A 92 -11.10 -22.73 -11.65
C VAL A 92 -11.86 -23.17 -12.90
N SER A 93 -12.74 -22.35 -13.44
CA SER A 93 -13.44 -22.69 -14.70
C SER A 93 -12.47 -22.83 -15.87
N ALA A 94 -11.38 -22.06 -15.92
CA ALA A 94 -10.34 -22.19 -16.93
C ALA A 94 -9.63 -23.54 -16.87
N CYS A 95 -9.47 -24.16 -15.70
CA CYS A 95 -8.88 -25.51 -15.58
C CYS A 95 -9.71 -26.59 -16.27
N PHE A 96 -11.02 -26.39 -16.44
CA PHE A 96 -11.89 -27.36 -17.14
C PHE A 96 -11.94 -27.13 -18.64
N VAL A 97 -11.60 -25.94 -19.11
CA VAL A 97 -11.69 -25.56 -20.53
C VAL A 97 -10.34 -25.70 -21.24
N PHE A 98 -9.25 -25.44 -20.51
CA PHE A 98 -7.89 -25.48 -21.03
C PHE A 98 -7.10 -26.65 -20.45
N ASP A 99 -5.85 -26.80 -20.89
CA ASP A 99 -4.94 -27.81 -20.37
C ASP A 99 -4.64 -27.60 -18.88
N ILE A 100 -4.40 -28.70 -18.16
CA ILE A 100 -4.06 -28.69 -16.73
C ILE A 100 -2.87 -27.77 -16.45
N THR A 101 -1.86 -27.77 -17.34
CA THR A 101 -0.67 -26.90 -17.20
C THR A 101 -1.06 -25.42 -17.21
N THR A 102 -1.90 -25.00 -18.15
CA THR A 102 -2.41 -23.63 -18.24
C THR A 102 -3.25 -23.26 -17.01
N GLY A 103 -4.08 -24.19 -16.52
CA GLY A 103 -4.87 -24.02 -15.31
C GLY A 103 -4.00 -23.80 -14.07
N LEU A 104 -2.95 -24.60 -13.88
CA LEU A 104 -2.02 -24.47 -12.77
C LEU A 104 -1.22 -23.17 -12.83
N PHE A 105 -0.76 -22.75 -14.00
CA PHE A 105 -0.11 -21.44 -14.18
C PHE A 105 -1.07 -20.29 -13.85
N SER A 106 -2.34 -20.38 -14.24
CA SER A 106 -3.36 -19.38 -13.94
C SER A 106 -3.61 -19.25 -12.44
N LEU A 107 -3.74 -20.38 -11.73
CA LEU A 107 -3.87 -20.39 -10.27
C LEU A 107 -2.63 -19.81 -9.58
N CYS A 108 -1.44 -20.24 -9.96
CA CYS A 108 -0.18 -19.71 -9.42
C CYS A 108 -0.08 -18.20 -9.66
N GLY A 109 -0.43 -17.75 -10.86
CA GLY A 109 -0.48 -16.34 -11.22
C GLY A 109 -1.45 -15.54 -10.37
N LEU A 110 -2.64 -16.09 -10.12
CA LEU A 110 -3.66 -15.45 -9.29
C LEU A 110 -3.20 -15.26 -7.85
N PHE A 111 -2.63 -16.29 -7.22
CA PHE A 111 -2.08 -16.18 -5.86
C PHE A 111 -0.94 -15.16 -5.80
N THR A 112 -0.03 -15.20 -6.75
CA THR A 112 1.09 -14.26 -6.83
C THR A 112 0.59 -12.82 -7.02
N LYS A 113 -0.39 -12.60 -7.90
CA LYS A 113 -1.06 -11.29 -8.11
C LYS A 113 -1.63 -10.74 -6.81
N THR A 114 -2.32 -11.58 -6.04
CA THR A 114 -2.91 -11.20 -4.75
C THR A 114 -1.84 -10.69 -3.78
N ILE A 115 -0.76 -11.44 -3.61
CA ILE A 115 0.35 -11.06 -2.72
C ILE A 115 1.00 -9.76 -3.19
N VAL A 116 1.24 -9.60 -4.48
CA VAL A 116 1.83 -8.38 -5.04
C VAL A 116 0.95 -7.16 -4.77
N ILE A 117 -0.36 -7.26 -5.01
CA ILE A 117 -1.31 -6.15 -4.81
C ILE A 117 -1.38 -5.77 -3.32
N ASP A 118 -1.61 -6.74 -2.43
CA ASP A 118 -1.75 -6.47 -1.00
C ASP A 118 -0.46 -5.89 -0.41
N THR A 119 0.70 -6.47 -0.75
CA THR A 119 2.01 -5.96 -0.31
C THR A 119 2.28 -4.56 -0.85
N ALA A 120 1.92 -4.27 -2.10
CA ALA A 120 2.13 -2.95 -2.69
C ALA A 120 1.25 -1.90 -1.99
N ILE A 121 -0.04 -2.19 -1.76
CA ILE A 121 -0.95 -1.28 -1.05
C ILE A 121 -0.49 -1.06 0.39
N GLU A 122 -0.09 -2.12 1.10
CA GLU A 122 0.43 -2.01 2.45
C GLU A 122 1.66 -1.10 2.51
N ASN A 123 2.62 -1.28 1.59
CA ASN A 123 3.82 -0.44 1.53
C ASN A 123 3.52 1.03 1.19
N ILE A 124 2.52 1.30 0.34
CA ILE A 124 2.09 2.67 0.02
C ILE A 124 1.45 3.34 1.25
N ASN A 125 0.65 2.60 2.01
CA ASN A 125 -0.05 3.10 3.22
C ASN A 125 0.86 3.17 4.45
N LEU A 126 2.07 2.63 4.37
CA LEU A 126 2.95 2.47 5.52
C LEU A 126 3.26 3.81 6.19
N CYS A 127 2.77 3.99 7.39
CA CYS A 127 3.09 5.09 8.28
C CYS A 127 4.07 4.64 9.36
N LYS A 128 4.74 5.60 9.98
CA LYS A 128 5.65 5.36 11.09
C LYS A 128 5.06 5.93 12.36
N TYR A 129 4.95 5.08 13.37
CA TYR A 129 4.59 5.45 14.73
C TYR A 129 5.88 5.61 15.54
N PHE A 130 6.03 6.75 16.18
CA PHE A 130 7.16 7.08 17.02
C PHE A 130 6.75 7.10 18.49
N THR A 131 7.52 6.43 19.31
CA THR A 131 7.59 6.63 20.74
C THR A 131 8.98 7.17 21.07
N ILE A 132 9.06 8.40 21.52
CA ILE A 132 10.32 9.09 21.82
C ILE A 132 10.36 9.36 23.30
N VAL A 133 11.37 8.84 23.99
CA VAL A 133 11.64 9.11 25.40
C VAL A 133 12.79 10.12 25.47
N CYS A 134 12.56 11.28 26.08
CA CYS A 134 13.50 12.38 26.10
C CYS A 134 13.40 13.20 27.41
N LYS A 135 14.45 13.98 27.71
CA LYS A 135 14.46 14.87 28.88
C LYS A 135 13.79 16.22 28.60
N ASP A 136 13.91 16.76 27.40
CA ASP A 136 13.27 18.01 26.99
C ASP A 136 12.44 17.75 25.71
N PRO A 137 11.11 17.74 25.82
CA PRO A 137 10.23 17.50 24.69
C PRO A 137 10.05 18.71 23.78
N THR A 138 10.35 19.94 24.26
CA THR A 138 10.01 21.19 23.58
C THR A 138 10.57 21.29 22.18
N PRO A 139 11.89 21.12 21.91
CA PRO A 139 12.44 21.27 20.58
C PRO A 139 11.92 20.19 19.62
N ILE A 140 11.60 19.00 20.14
CA ILE A 140 11.07 17.89 19.33
C ILE A 140 9.63 18.19 18.94
N CYS A 141 8.80 18.63 19.87
CA CYS A 141 7.40 18.99 19.62
C CYS A 141 7.30 20.17 18.64
N ASP A 142 8.13 21.20 18.81
CA ASP A 142 8.17 22.36 17.92
C ASP A 142 8.53 21.94 16.50
N PHE A 143 9.53 21.09 16.31
CA PHE A 143 9.88 20.58 15.00
C PHE A 143 8.75 19.76 14.36
N ILE A 144 8.06 18.92 15.15
CA ILE A 144 6.93 18.13 14.66
C ILE A 144 5.79 19.05 14.19
N HIS A 145 5.50 20.14 14.92
CA HIS A 145 4.42 21.08 14.60
C HIS A 145 4.78 22.00 13.43
N THR A 146 5.94 22.65 13.49
CA THR A 146 6.31 23.71 12.52
C THR A 146 6.81 23.12 11.20
N GLU A 147 7.71 22.15 11.25
CA GLU A 147 8.35 21.63 10.02
C GLU A 147 7.59 20.45 9.42
N LEU A 148 7.03 19.58 10.25
CA LEU A 148 6.36 18.39 9.74
C LEU A 148 4.84 18.56 9.62
N GLY A 149 4.26 19.61 10.23
CA GLY A 149 2.81 19.86 10.22
C GLY A 149 2.00 18.71 10.81
N ARG A 150 2.54 18.07 11.86
CA ARG A 150 1.93 16.93 12.54
C ARG A 150 1.66 17.26 14.00
N SER A 151 0.71 16.54 14.61
CA SER A 151 0.46 16.60 16.04
C SER A 151 1.31 15.56 16.77
N ALA A 152 1.63 15.87 18.02
CA ALA A 152 2.25 14.95 18.95
C ALA A 152 1.45 14.91 20.24
N THR A 153 1.49 13.79 20.94
CA THR A 153 0.91 13.62 22.28
C THR A 153 2.05 13.45 23.27
N LEU A 154 2.03 14.24 24.33
CA LEU A 154 3.07 14.24 25.36
C LEU A 154 2.54 13.58 26.64
N PHE A 155 3.37 12.69 27.21
CA PHE A 155 3.16 12.11 28.54
C PHE A 155 4.37 12.39 29.40
N THR A 156 4.15 12.63 30.69
CA THR A 156 5.19 12.63 31.71
C THR A 156 5.40 11.21 32.21
N ALA A 157 6.65 10.81 32.38
CA ALA A 157 7.04 9.51 32.87
C ALA A 157 8.21 9.63 33.85
N GLU A 158 8.43 8.62 34.68
CA GLU A 158 9.56 8.55 35.59
C GLU A 158 10.45 7.38 35.18
N GLY A 159 11.73 7.65 35.00
CA GLY A 159 12.74 6.63 34.73
C GLY A 159 12.94 5.75 35.97
N THR A 160 12.52 4.49 35.90
CA THR A 160 12.56 3.58 37.07
C THR A 160 13.98 3.32 37.61
N TYR A 161 14.99 3.46 36.79
CA TYR A 161 16.39 3.28 37.20
C TYR A 161 17.02 4.58 37.71
N SER A 162 16.72 5.70 37.06
CA SER A 162 17.32 7.01 37.38
C SER A 162 16.52 7.80 38.42
N GLY A 163 15.22 7.50 38.62
CA GLY A 163 14.29 8.29 39.39
C GLY A 163 14.08 9.72 38.84
N GLN A 164 14.49 9.96 37.57
CA GLN A 164 14.38 11.27 36.93
C GLN A 164 13.07 11.35 36.11
N GLU A 165 12.54 12.56 36.07
CA GLU A 165 11.39 12.87 35.21
C GLU A 165 11.83 12.81 33.73
N GLU A 166 11.08 12.10 32.93
CA GLU A 166 11.24 11.94 31.49
C GLU A 166 9.92 12.21 30.77
N TYR A 167 10.00 12.49 29.48
CA TYR A 167 8.84 12.77 28.65
C TYR A 167 8.74 11.76 27.52
N ILE A 168 7.54 11.27 27.30
CA ILE A 168 7.22 10.37 26.18
C ILE A 168 6.43 11.16 25.15
N VAL A 169 7.00 11.34 23.96
CA VAL A 169 6.36 11.98 22.82
C VAL A 169 5.89 10.88 21.86
N LEU A 170 4.58 10.82 21.65
CA LEU A 170 3.95 9.94 20.68
C LEU A 170 3.56 10.74 19.44
N THR A 171 3.94 10.28 18.26
CA THR A 171 3.55 10.91 17.01
C THR A 171 3.49 9.90 15.86
N VAL A 172 2.68 10.21 14.88
CA VAL A 172 2.50 9.38 13.67
C VAL A 172 2.74 10.24 12.45
N MET A 173 3.47 9.68 11.48
CA MET A 173 3.81 10.40 10.27
C MET A 173 4.11 9.49 9.09
N LYS A 174 4.16 10.06 7.88
CA LYS A 174 4.57 9.35 6.68
C LYS A 174 6.08 9.02 6.70
N ARG A 175 6.49 8.01 5.94
CA ARG A 175 7.88 7.53 5.89
C ARG A 175 8.90 8.64 5.59
N SER A 176 8.59 9.57 4.68
CA SER A 176 9.49 10.69 4.35
C SER A 176 9.73 11.64 5.52
N GLN A 177 8.66 11.97 6.26
CA GLN A 177 8.72 12.81 7.46
C GLN A 177 9.46 12.12 8.62
N ALA A 178 9.29 10.80 8.73
CA ALA A 178 9.96 9.98 9.73
C ALA A 178 11.50 10.03 9.64
N VAL A 179 12.03 10.07 8.42
CA VAL A 179 13.47 10.21 8.20
C VAL A 179 13.96 11.57 8.69
N GLN A 180 13.21 12.64 8.43
CA GLN A 180 13.54 14.00 8.87
C GLN A 180 13.53 14.10 10.39
N LEU A 181 12.46 13.62 11.06
CA LEU A 181 12.35 13.62 12.51
C LEU A 181 13.48 12.84 13.17
N ARG A 182 13.77 11.62 12.68
CA ARG A 182 14.85 10.80 13.20
C ARG A 182 16.20 11.50 13.13
N ASN A 183 16.50 12.15 11.99
CA ASN A 183 17.76 12.86 11.80
C ASN A 183 17.84 14.12 12.68
N TYR A 184 16.71 14.82 12.89
CA TYR A 184 16.63 15.97 13.78
C TYR A 184 16.88 15.58 15.23
N ILE A 185 16.20 14.56 15.74
CA ILE A 185 16.35 14.11 17.14
C ILE A 185 17.79 13.66 17.42
N LYS A 186 18.40 12.92 16.50
CA LYS A 186 19.83 12.51 16.63
C LYS A 186 20.80 13.68 16.73
N LYS A 187 20.45 14.85 16.15
CA LYS A 187 21.28 16.06 16.23
C LYS A 187 21.04 16.85 17.51
N VAL A 188 19.77 17.00 17.93
CA VAL A 188 19.38 17.87 19.05
C VAL A 188 19.49 17.12 20.38
N GLN A 189 19.09 15.87 20.42
CA GLN A 189 19.14 15.04 21.63
C GLN A 189 19.65 13.62 21.30
N PRO A 190 20.97 13.44 21.17
CA PRO A 190 21.56 12.13 20.83
C PRO A 190 21.26 11.03 21.86
N GLN A 191 20.93 11.42 23.10
CA GLN A 191 20.60 10.50 24.20
C GLN A 191 19.13 10.10 24.24
N ALA A 192 18.27 10.73 23.42
CA ALA A 192 16.86 10.37 23.38
C ALA A 192 16.68 8.95 22.81
N PHE A 193 15.85 8.16 23.50
CA PHE A 193 15.48 6.85 23.02
C PHE A 193 14.31 6.96 22.04
N MET A 194 14.43 6.32 20.89
CA MET A 194 13.38 6.32 19.87
C MET A 194 13.01 4.90 19.47
N MET A 195 11.76 4.55 19.65
CA MET A 195 11.16 3.36 19.06
C MET A 195 10.32 3.76 17.85
N ILE A 196 10.58 3.13 16.71
CA ILE A 196 9.90 3.40 15.45
C ILE A 196 9.22 2.12 15.00
N THR A 197 7.89 2.13 14.97
CA THR A 197 7.08 0.99 14.55
C THR A 197 6.40 1.29 13.22
N ASN A 198 6.25 0.29 12.39
CA ASN A 198 5.46 0.39 11.17
C ASN A 198 3.98 0.20 11.51
N SER A 199 3.12 0.99 10.90
CA SER A 199 1.68 0.79 10.91
C SER A 199 1.14 1.00 9.51
N SER A 200 0.46 0.01 8.99
CA SER A 200 -0.19 0.07 7.68
C SER A 200 -1.62 0.62 7.77
N GLU A 201 -2.19 0.67 8.98
CA GLU A 201 -3.57 1.08 9.19
C GLU A 201 -3.64 2.14 10.30
N ILE A 202 -3.84 3.39 9.89
CA ILE A 202 -4.05 4.54 10.78
C ILE A 202 -5.26 5.30 10.28
N ILE A 203 -6.27 5.35 11.14
CA ILE A 203 -7.53 6.00 10.85
C ILE A 203 -7.57 7.31 11.62
N GLY A 204 -7.73 8.42 10.90
CA GLY A 204 -7.81 9.74 11.52
C GLY A 204 -7.59 10.89 10.54
N LYS A 205 -7.85 12.11 11.00
CA LYS A 205 -7.70 13.33 10.19
C LYS A 205 -6.23 13.49 9.74
N GLY A 206 -6.02 13.50 8.43
CA GLY A 206 -4.67 13.61 7.82
C GLY A 206 -4.01 12.27 7.47
N PHE A 207 -4.67 11.16 7.74
CA PHE A 207 -4.33 9.80 7.32
C PHE A 207 -5.47 9.19 6.50
N MET A 208 -5.77 7.89 6.65
CA MET A 208 -6.94 7.32 5.99
C MET A 208 -8.23 7.94 6.54
N SER A 209 -9.08 8.44 5.63
CA SER A 209 -10.49 8.67 5.93
C SER A 209 -11.26 7.39 5.59
N TYR A 210 -12.22 7.00 6.42
CA TYR A 210 -13.24 6.07 5.97
C TYR A 210 -13.97 6.69 4.77
N ILE A 211 -13.89 6.04 3.62
CA ILE A 211 -14.74 6.30 2.47
C ILE A 211 -15.94 5.35 2.56
#